data_53594895b4408b0ff844468b36232963
#
_entry.id   53594895b4408b0ff844468b36232963
#
_cell.length_a   1.000
_cell.length_b   1.000
_cell.length_c   1.000
_cell.angle_alpha   90.00
_cell.angle_beta   90.00
_cell.angle_gamma   90.00
#
_symmetry.space_group_name_H-M   'P 1'
#
loop_
_entity.id
_entity.type
_entity.pdbx_description
1 polymer ?
#
loop_
_entity_poly.entity_id
_entity_poly.type
_entity_poly.pdbx_seq_one_letter_code
_entity_poly.pdbx_strand_id
1 'polypeptide(L)'
;MTDHDPLAAAPTAGLQHVATFCGQCSCGCPELYVDPDAGDERRVVITDDFGQRIQMSLAQLAVIVDDARNGVLDGLLADAA
;
A
#
# COMPACT_ATOMS: atom_id res chain seq x y z
N MET A 1 -19.09 20.05 5.52
CA MET A 1 -18.58 19.69 5.72
C MET A 1 -17.76 19.27 5.41
N THR A 2 -17.35 19.18 5.18
CA THR A 2 -16.70 18.76 5.11
C THR A 2 -15.76 18.49 5.46
N ASP A 3 -15.74 18.67 5.85
CA ASP A 3 -14.89 18.26 6.36
C ASP A 3 -13.95 17.54 5.72
N HIS A 4 -13.69 17.74 4.69
CA HIS A 4 -12.73 17.05 3.91
C HIS A 4 -11.34 17.38 4.38
N ASP A 5 -10.69 16.42 4.92
CA ASP A 5 -9.32 16.53 5.37
C ASP A 5 -8.40 16.06 4.24
N PRO A 6 -7.49 16.91 3.75
CA PRO A 6 -6.59 16.48 2.67
C PRO A 6 -5.66 15.34 3.07
N LEU A 7 -5.50 15.09 4.38
CA LEU A 7 -4.70 13.97 4.85
C LEU A 7 -5.54 12.73 5.13
N ALA A 8 -6.83 12.77 4.84
CA ALA A 8 -7.66 11.60 5.02
C ALA A 8 -7.22 10.49 4.07
N ALA A 9 -7.42 9.26 4.49
CA ALA A 9 -7.07 8.11 3.68
C ALA A 9 -7.85 8.13 2.36
N ALA A 10 -7.25 7.58 1.32
CA ALA A 10 -7.93 7.42 0.04
C ALA A 10 -9.16 6.55 0.20
N PRO A 11 -10.19 6.74 -0.66
CA PRO A 11 -11.38 5.89 -0.58
C PRO A 11 -11.04 4.43 -0.77
N THR A 12 -11.61 3.58 0.08
CA THR A 12 -11.34 2.15 0.06
C THR A 12 -12.61 1.31 -0.03
N ALA A 13 -13.74 1.93 -0.32
CA ALA A 13 -14.99 1.18 -0.45
C ALA A 13 -14.87 0.15 -1.55
N GLY A 14 -15.29 -1.08 -1.28
CA GLY A 14 -15.23 -2.16 -2.24
C GLY A 14 -13.89 -2.86 -2.33
N LEU A 15 -12.87 -2.38 -1.62
CA LEU A 15 -11.55 -3.01 -1.62
C LEU A 15 -11.46 -4.03 -0.48
N GLN A 16 -10.67 -5.08 -0.71
CA GLN A 16 -10.41 -6.10 0.30
C GLN A 16 -9.08 -5.78 0.98
N HIS A 17 -9.14 -5.51 2.26
CA HIS A 17 -7.93 -5.19 3.05
C HIS A 17 -7.06 -6.43 3.21
N VAL A 18 -5.76 -6.27 3.00
CA VAL A 18 -4.78 -7.35 3.12
C VAL A 18 -3.83 -7.09 4.28
N ALA A 19 -3.24 -5.89 4.35
CA ALA A 19 -2.21 -5.61 5.36
C ALA A 19 -2.12 -4.12 5.62
N THR A 20 -1.61 -3.77 6.78
CA THR A 20 -1.33 -2.40 7.18
C THR A 20 0.14 -2.29 7.53
N PHE A 21 0.79 -1.24 7.06
CA PHE A 21 2.23 -1.05 7.22
C PHE A 21 2.52 0.08 8.20
N CYS A 22 2.25 -0.16 9.46
CA CYS A 22 2.54 0.82 10.51
C CYS A 22 3.95 0.58 11.03
N GLY A 23 4.83 1.53 10.74
CA GLY A 23 6.19 1.46 11.26
C GLY A 23 6.22 1.82 12.73
N GLN A 24 6.28 3.09 13.02
CA GLN A 24 6.46 3.53 14.40
C GLN A 24 5.37 4.47 14.87
N CYS A 25 4.59 5.05 14.00
CA CYS A 25 3.54 5.95 14.45
C CYS A 25 2.19 5.28 14.29
N SER A 26 1.22 5.83 14.99
CA SER A 26 -0.15 5.35 14.90
C SER A 26 -1.05 6.36 14.22
N CYS A 27 -0.49 7.24 13.43
CA CYS A 27 -1.19 8.40 12.91
C CYS A 27 -1.76 8.19 11.51
N GLY A 28 -1.79 7.00 11.05
CA GLY A 28 -2.18 6.67 9.69
C GLY A 28 -1.06 5.87 9.09
N CYS A 29 -1.38 4.85 8.37
CA CYS A 29 -0.37 3.93 7.87
C CYS A 29 -0.73 3.54 6.46
N PRO A 30 0.26 3.37 5.57
CA PRO A 30 -0.02 2.80 4.28
C PRO A 30 -0.70 1.44 4.43
N GLU A 31 -1.61 1.13 3.52
CA GLU A 31 -2.36 -0.11 3.58
C GLU A 31 -2.40 -0.76 2.21
N LEU A 32 -2.41 -2.07 2.21
CA LEU A 32 -2.47 -2.88 1.00
C LEU A 32 -3.87 -3.47 0.87
N TYR A 33 -4.45 -3.29 -0.32
CA TYR A 33 -5.77 -3.82 -0.63
C TYR A 33 -5.74 -4.55 -1.96
N VAL A 34 -6.74 -5.38 -2.17
CA VAL A 34 -7.04 -5.96 -3.48
C VAL A 34 -8.38 -5.43 -3.94
N ASP A 35 -8.44 -4.98 -5.20
CA ASP A 35 -9.68 -4.54 -5.83
C ASP A 35 -10.17 -5.64 -6.74
N PRO A 36 -11.17 -6.42 -6.32
CA PRO A 36 -11.63 -7.55 -7.13
C PRO A 36 -12.34 -7.12 -8.42
N ASP A 37 -12.76 -5.86 -8.50
CA ASP A 37 -13.48 -5.38 -9.67
C ASP A 37 -12.57 -4.69 -10.68
N ALA A 38 -11.29 -4.50 -10.35
CA ALA A 38 -10.36 -3.84 -11.27
C ALA A 38 -9.77 -4.85 -12.25
N GLY A 39 -9.31 -4.33 -13.38
CA GLY A 39 -8.55 -5.15 -14.32
C GLY A 39 -7.23 -5.61 -13.69
N ASP A 40 -6.61 -6.60 -14.33
CA ASP A 40 -5.43 -7.26 -13.76
C ASP A 40 -4.30 -6.28 -13.44
N GLU A 41 -4.11 -5.26 -14.27
CA GLU A 41 -2.99 -4.33 -14.07
C GLU A 41 -3.22 -3.35 -12.93
N ARG A 42 -4.41 -3.31 -12.35
CA ARG A 42 -4.77 -2.37 -11.28
C ARG A 42 -5.33 -3.06 -10.06
N ARG A 43 -5.20 -4.36 -9.97
CA ARG A 43 -5.87 -5.13 -8.92
C ARG A 43 -5.30 -4.91 -7.53
N VAL A 44 -4.03 -4.56 -7.44
CA VAL A 44 -3.39 -4.27 -6.16
C VAL A 44 -3.42 -2.77 -5.92
N VAL A 45 -3.84 -2.37 -4.73
CA VAL A 45 -3.95 -0.97 -4.35
C VAL A 45 -3.18 -0.76 -3.05
N ILE A 46 -2.28 0.21 -3.04
CA ILE A 46 -1.58 0.61 -1.82
C ILE A 46 -1.88 2.07 -1.57
N THR A 47 -2.45 2.36 -0.40
CA THR A 47 -2.76 3.73 0.00
C THR A 47 -1.63 4.30 0.84
N ASP A 48 -1.48 5.62 0.79
CA ASP A 48 -0.53 6.31 1.66
C ASP A 48 -1.29 7.10 2.72
N ASP A 49 -0.56 7.87 3.51
CA ASP A 49 -1.14 8.64 4.61
C ASP A 49 -1.67 10.00 4.15
N PHE A 50 -1.60 10.28 2.86
CA PHE A 50 -1.85 11.62 2.33
C PHE A 50 -3.02 11.64 1.36
N GLY A 51 -3.82 10.60 1.34
CA GLY A 51 -5.02 10.55 0.50
C GLY A 51 -4.77 10.07 -0.91
N GLN A 52 -3.59 9.55 -1.20
CA GLN A 52 -3.27 9.03 -2.51
C GLN A 52 -3.08 7.53 -2.49
N ARG A 53 -3.01 6.96 -3.67
CA ARG A 53 -2.80 5.52 -3.79
C ARG A 53 -2.06 5.19 -5.08
N ILE A 54 -1.41 4.03 -5.08
CA ILE A 54 -0.85 3.46 -6.29
C ILE A 54 -1.56 2.17 -6.60
N GLN A 55 -1.53 1.78 -7.86
CA GLN A 55 -2.13 0.53 -8.31
C GLN A 55 -1.11 -0.25 -9.11
N MET A 56 -1.20 -1.56 -9.01
CA MET A 56 -0.30 -2.44 -9.74
C MET A 56 -0.98 -3.80 -9.92
N SER A 57 -0.37 -4.64 -10.75
CA SER A 57 -0.86 -6.00 -10.93
C SER A 57 -0.34 -6.90 -9.81
N LEU A 58 -1.00 -8.05 -9.64
CA LEU A 58 -0.49 -9.06 -8.72
C LEU A 58 0.90 -9.55 -9.15
N ALA A 59 1.16 -9.61 -10.46
CA ALA A 59 2.48 -10.00 -10.94
C ALA A 59 3.54 -9.00 -10.51
N GLN A 60 3.23 -7.70 -10.54
CA GLN A 60 4.17 -6.69 -10.06
C GLN A 60 4.39 -6.77 -8.57
N LEU A 61 3.33 -7.01 -7.81
CA LEU A 61 3.48 -7.22 -6.38
C LEU A 61 4.35 -8.43 -6.08
N ALA A 62 4.21 -9.49 -6.88
CA ALA A 62 5.04 -10.69 -6.70
C ALA A 62 6.52 -10.38 -6.87
N VAL A 63 6.87 -9.45 -7.76
CA VAL A 63 8.26 -9.02 -7.91
C VAL A 63 8.76 -8.37 -6.63
N ILE A 64 7.94 -7.52 -6.00
CA ILE A 64 8.33 -6.91 -4.74
C ILE A 64 8.56 -7.97 -3.67
N VAL A 65 7.68 -8.95 -3.59
CA VAL A 65 7.81 -10.03 -2.61
C VAL A 65 9.08 -10.83 -2.86
N ASP A 66 9.36 -11.18 -4.12
CA ASP A 66 10.55 -11.94 -4.45
C ASP A 66 11.82 -11.12 -4.15
N ASP A 67 11.81 -9.83 -4.49
CA ASP A 67 12.95 -8.97 -4.22
C ASP A 67 13.21 -8.88 -2.72
N ALA A 68 12.16 -8.78 -1.92
CA ALA A 68 12.30 -8.74 -0.47
C ALA A 68 12.92 -10.05 0.04
N ARG A 69 12.44 -11.18 -0.46
CA ARG A 69 12.94 -12.50 -0.04
C ARG A 69 14.38 -12.72 -0.46
N ASN A 70 14.79 -12.12 -1.58
CA ASN A 70 16.13 -12.31 -2.14
C ASN A 70 17.13 -11.25 -1.65
N GLY A 71 16.74 -10.40 -0.74
CA GLY A 71 17.64 -9.44 -0.12
C GLY A 71 17.86 -8.16 -0.91
N VAL A 72 17.11 -7.94 -1.99
CA VAL A 72 17.28 -6.75 -2.83
C VAL A 72 17.03 -5.48 -2.03
N LEU A 73 16.10 -5.55 -1.07
CA LEU A 73 15.69 -4.37 -0.29
C LEU A 73 16.41 -4.26 1.05
N ASP A 74 17.29 -5.19 1.36
CA ASP A 74 17.93 -5.23 2.68
C ASP A 74 18.79 -4.00 2.94
N GLY A 75 19.40 -3.43 1.89
CA GLY A 75 20.20 -2.24 2.07
C GLY A 75 19.44 -1.05 2.62
N LEU A 76 18.18 -0.93 2.24
CA LEU A 76 17.33 0.13 2.81
C LEU A 76 17.09 -0.07 4.29
N LEU A 77 16.84 -1.29 4.68
CA LEU A 77 16.46 -1.61 6.05
C LEU A 77 17.66 -1.59 6.99
N ALA A 78 18.82 -1.94 6.48
CA ALA A 78 20.03 -1.91 7.28
C ALA A 78 20.33 -0.50 7.80
N ASP A 79 20.09 0.52 6.98
CA ASP A 79 20.35 1.90 7.36
C ASP A 79 19.20 2.48 8.20
N ALA A 80 18.02 1.90 8.08
CA ALA A 80 16.84 2.37 8.81
C ALA A 80 16.74 1.79 10.21
N ALA A 81 17.48 0.77 10.49
CA ALA A 81 17.40 0.05 11.76
C ALA A 81 17.89 0.88 12.95
#